data_c283b06cb8f1bafa1ef3a264bdffa674
#
_entry.id   c283b06cb8f1bafa1ef3a264bdffa674
#
_cell.length_a   1.000
_cell.length_b   1.000
_cell.length_c   1.000
_cell.angle_alpha   90.00
_cell.angle_beta   90.00
_cell.angle_gamma   90.00
#
_symmetry.space_group_name_H-M   'P 1'
#
loop_
_entity.id
_entity.type
_entity.pdbx_description
1 polymer ?
#
loop_
_entity_poly.entity_id
_entity_poly.type
_entity_poly.pdbx_seq_one_letter_code
_entity_poly.pdbx_strand_id
1 'polypeptide(L)'
;MRTLRRAVVLGVLTVWIGPIPATAQVRITGAISGLVTDPSDAVVPGATVQLKDEGTGITQQTVTSSGGQFEFPNLSSGSYAVTVTLSGFQTAVYDKVVVESSRTTDLRIKLTVGSASETVTVSGASPILESTQNTIATTISRKQVVELPLTSRDAFGLARLVPGAVAPAGVGNSGSTHYNGMPGGVINPTIDGINNSSNGFKSGGTSFFDTVPSRLGAVEEVTVETAGLGGDAGVEGGVNLKFVTRRGTNTYHGSAFDEVQNDTLNASSYFNTSRGIAKPALRRHDFGFNFGGPIVPKGTWREKLFLFVNYEEQWAPATQTRSNTILTEEARSGIFRYQTSAGEQRTVNLYDIAAANGFQSTPDPLMGALLAQQATSRGLGTTSTNNLRTDLVSWVQPQTNVFYYPTARADYHITPKL
;
A
#
# COMPACT_ATOMS: atom_id res chain seq x y z
N MET A 1 -28.85 10.22 -14.09
CA MET A 1 -27.95 9.15 -13.60
C MET A 1 -26.95 9.58 -12.49
N ARG A 2 -26.61 10.85 -12.33
CA ARG A 2 -25.71 11.34 -11.25
C ARG A 2 -26.34 11.41 -9.86
N THR A 3 -27.64 11.60 -9.76
CA THR A 3 -28.36 11.69 -8.49
C THR A 3 -28.63 10.34 -7.82
N LEU A 4 -28.79 9.27 -8.60
CA LEU A 4 -29.02 7.91 -8.07
C LEU A 4 -27.75 7.30 -7.43
N ARG A 5 -26.55 7.68 -7.90
CA ARG A 5 -25.28 7.23 -7.33
C ARG A 5 -24.97 7.84 -5.96
N ARG A 6 -25.47 9.06 -5.67
CA ARG A 6 -25.29 9.71 -4.37
C ARG A 6 -26.18 9.12 -3.28
N ALA A 7 -27.32 8.57 -3.62
CA ALA A 7 -28.23 7.90 -2.68
C ALA A 7 -27.72 6.52 -2.24
N VAL A 8 -26.96 5.82 -3.08
CA VAL A 8 -26.39 4.51 -2.75
C VAL A 8 -25.25 4.62 -1.74
N VAL A 9 -24.48 5.70 -1.74
CA VAL A 9 -23.39 5.92 -0.77
C VAL A 9 -23.92 6.23 0.64
N LEU A 10 -25.10 6.84 0.76
CA LEU A 10 -25.72 7.08 2.07
C LEU A 10 -26.49 5.85 2.61
N GLY A 11 -26.92 4.95 1.74
CA GLY A 11 -27.72 3.76 2.11
C GLY A 11 -26.93 2.59 2.66
N VAL A 12 -25.59 2.57 2.49
CA VAL A 12 -24.73 1.47 2.96
C VAL A 12 -24.35 1.60 4.45
N LEU A 13 -24.72 2.68 5.12
CA LEU A 13 -24.39 2.90 6.55
C LEU A 13 -25.41 2.27 7.52
N THR A 14 -26.48 1.62 7.03
CA THR A 14 -27.34 0.79 7.87
C THR A 14 -26.96 -0.69 7.76
N VAL A 15 -25.72 -1.01 8.11
CA VAL A 15 -25.32 -2.41 8.29
C VAL A 15 -25.95 -2.93 9.57
N TRP A 16 -26.79 -3.93 9.43
CA TRP A 16 -27.27 -4.80 10.48
C TRP A 16 -26.10 -5.28 11.35
N ILE A 17 -25.99 -4.79 12.58
CA ILE A 17 -25.11 -5.33 13.60
C ILE A 17 -25.85 -6.55 14.21
N GLY A 18 -25.89 -7.65 13.48
CA GLY A 18 -26.14 -8.95 14.06
C GLY A 18 -24.89 -9.39 14.85
N PRO A 19 -25.01 -10.30 15.83
CA PRO A 19 -23.85 -10.85 16.53
C PRO A 19 -23.01 -11.66 15.52
N ILE A 20 -22.03 -11.01 14.91
CA ILE A 20 -21.01 -11.68 14.12
C ILE A 20 -20.10 -12.37 15.14
N PRO A 21 -19.89 -13.70 15.06
CA PRO A 21 -18.89 -14.35 15.87
C PRO A 21 -17.55 -13.65 15.58
N ALA A 22 -16.98 -13.00 16.59
CA ALA A 22 -15.67 -12.37 16.49
C ALA A 22 -14.65 -13.50 16.32
N THR A 23 -14.39 -13.90 15.10
CA THR A 23 -13.20 -14.68 14.78
C THR A 23 -12.01 -13.79 15.10
N ALA A 24 -11.08 -14.29 15.92
CA ALA A 24 -9.90 -13.57 16.34
C ALA A 24 -9.17 -13.04 15.10
N GLN A 25 -9.21 -11.73 14.90
CA GLN A 25 -8.43 -11.08 13.85
C GLN A 25 -6.98 -11.14 14.28
N VAL A 26 -6.11 -11.63 13.40
CA VAL A 26 -4.66 -11.54 13.59
C VAL A 26 -4.31 -10.05 13.59
N ARG A 27 -4.01 -9.51 14.77
CA ARG A 27 -3.55 -8.12 14.90
C ARG A 27 -2.03 -8.10 14.81
N ILE A 28 -1.50 -7.20 13.99
CA ILE A 28 -0.08 -6.88 14.04
C ILE A 28 0.13 -5.99 15.27
N THR A 29 0.73 -6.55 16.32
CA THR A 29 0.95 -5.87 17.60
C THR A 29 2.44 -5.85 17.92
N GLY A 30 2.86 -4.85 18.71
CA GLY A 30 4.15 -4.82 19.36
C GLY A 30 4.06 -5.24 20.83
N ALA A 31 5.15 -5.11 21.55
CA ALA A 31 5.23 -5.35 22.98
C ALA A 31 6.18 -4.35 23.65
N ILE A 32 6.03 -4.17 24.94
CA ILE A 32 7.03 -3.52 25.80
C ILE A 32 7.48 -4.57 26.81
N SER A 33 8.78 -4.81 26.88
CA SER A 33 9.42 -5.56 27.96
C SER A 33 10.40 -4.66 28.70
N GLY A 34 10.79 -5.04 29.90
CA GLY A 34 11.81 -4.28 30.59
C GLY A 34 12.30 -4.91 31.88
N LEU A 35 13.39 -4.33 32.39
CA LEU A 35 14.03 -4.68 33.63
C LEU A 35 14.06 -3.46 34.54
N VAL A 36 13.61 -3.65 35.78
CA VAL A 36 13.65 -2.61 36.85
C VAL A 36 14.79 -2.91 37.80
N THR A 37 15.68 -1.95 37.98
CA THR A 37 16.85 -2.05 38.89
C THR A 37 16.90 -0.88 39.85
N ASP A 38 17.61 -1.06 40.94
CA ASP A 38 17.96 0.00 41.90
C ASP A 38 19.25 0.74 41.49
N PRO A 39 19.72 1.75 42.24
CA PRO A 39 20.97 2.46 41.94
C PRO A 39 22.22 1.60 41.94
N SER A 40 22.20 0.44 42.61
CA SER A 40 23.32 -0.53 42.67
C SER A 40 23.24 -1.59 41.56
N ASP A 41 22.30 -1.45 40.59
CA ASP A 41 21.95 -2.39 39.52
C ASP A 41 21.37 -3.73 40.05
N ALA A 42 20.94 -3.81 41.33
CA ALA A 42 20.18 -4.96 41.81
C ALA A 42 18.74 -4.92 41.29
N VAL A 43 18.22 -6.10 40.94
CA VAL A 43 16.85 -6.23 40.42
C VAL A 43 15.80 -5.88 41.48
N VAL A 44 14.72 -5.22 41.07
CA VAL A 44 13.65 -4.75 41.98
C VAL A 44 12.38 -5.56 41.68
N PRO A 45 12.06 -6.57 42.54
CA PRO A 45 10.80 -7.30 42.43
C PRO A 45 9.65 -6.54 43.05
N GLY A 46 8.41 -6.83 42.63
CA GLY A 46 7.19 -6.32 43.23
C GLY A 46 6.88 -4.84 42.94
N ALA A 47 7.64 -4.19 42.07
CA ALA A 47 7.32 -2.84 41.61
C ALA A 47 6.08 -2.85 40.70
N THR A 48 5.18 -1.91 40.95
CA THR A 48 4.00 -1.71 40.11
C THR A 48 4.39 -0.94 38.83
N VAL A 49 4.13 -1.52 37.69
CA VAL A 49 4.37 -0.91 36.37
C VAL A 49 3.02 -0.61 35.74
N GLN A 50 2.76 0.67 35.46
CA GLN A 50 1.57 1.14 34.77
C GLN A 50 1.96 1.62 33.38
N LEU A 51 1.25 1.11 32.37
CA LEU A 51 1.37 1.53 30.98
C LEU A 51 0.14 2.34 30.60
N LYS A 52 0.33 3.51 29.99
CA LYS A 52 -0.74 4.35 29.46
C LYS A 52 -0.53 4.61 27.99
N ASP A 53 -1.49 4.27 27.16
CA ASP A 53 -1.53 4.68 25.76
C ASP A 53 -1.83 6.18 25.66
N GLU A 54 -0.91 6.97 25.13
CA GLU A 54 -1.06 8.44 25.03
C GLU A 54 -2.15 8.85 24.04
N GLY A 55 -2.40 8.02 23.01
CA GLY A 55 -3.42 8.29 22.00
C GLY A 55 -4.84 8.04 22.51
N THR A 56 -5.08 6.92 23.18
CA THR A 56 -6.42 6.50 23.63
C THR A 56 -6.69 6.81 25.11
N GLY A 57 -5.64 6.99 25.92
CA GLY A 57 -5.75 7.17 27.36
C GLY A 57 -5.93 5.86 28.14
N ILE A 58 -5.96 4.72 27.48
CA ILE A 58 -6.16 3.41 28.09
C ILE A 58 -4.94 3.05 28.93
N THR A 59 -5.19 2.53 30.12
CA THR A 59 -4.15 2.11 31.07
C THR A 59 -4.17 0.61 31.29
N GLN A 60 -2.97 0.01 31.37
CA GLN A 60 -2.74 -1.37 31.77
C GLN A 60 -1.76 -1.37 32.94
N GLN A 61 -1.78 -2.43 33.75
CA GLN A 61 -0.90 -2.53 34.93
C GLN A 61 -0.38 -3.96 35.06
N THR A 62 0.89 -4.06 35.43
CA THR A 62 1.55 -5.32 35.78
C THR A 62 2.47 -5.10 37.00
N VAL A 63 3.09 -6.16 37.51
CA VAL A 63 4.04 -6.11 38.63
C VAL A 63 5.31 -6.81 38.19
N THR A 64 6.48 -6.27 38.59
CA THR A 64 7.77 -6.88 38.26
C THR A 64 7.91 -8.25 38.91
N SER A 65 8.46 -9.21 38.19
CA SER A 65 8.76 -10.58 38.62
C SER A 65 9.87 -10.60 39.70
N SER A 66 10.18 -11.78 40.25
CA SER A 66 11.32 -11.99 41.14
C SER A 66 12.67 -11.59 40.52
N GLY A 67 12.78 -11.60 39.19
CA GLY A 67 13.94 -11.11 38.46
C GLY A 67 13.87 -9.64 38.08
N GLY A 68 12.90 -8.86 38.57
CA GLY A 68 12.70 -7.45 38.23
C GLY A 68 12.15 -7.20 36.84
N GLN A 69 11.71 -8.24 36.13
CA GLN A 69 11.25 -8.14 34.74
C GLN A 69 9.73 -7.86 34.68
N PHE A 70 9.32 -7.11 33.67
CA PHE A 70 7.91 -6.89 33.34
C PHE A 70 7.68 -6.99 31.82
N GLU A 71 6.45 -7.25 31.41
CA GLU A 71 6.04 -7.35 30.02
C GLU A 71 4.60 -6.89 29.82
N PHE A 72 4.39 -6.16 28.72
CA PHE A 72 3.07 -5.82 28.16
C PHE A 72 3.01 -6.31 26.71
N PRO A 73 2.44 -7.47 26.46
CA PRO A 73 2.26 -8.00 25.13
C PRO A 73 1.06 -7.38 24.42
N ASN A 74 0.95 -7.59 23.09
CA ASN A 74 -0.22 -7.26 22.27
C ASN A 74 -0.60 -5.77 22.29
N LEU A 75 0.40 -4.90 22.24
CA LEU A 75 0.21 -3.47 22.15
C LEU A 75 0.03 -3.02 20.70
N SER A 76 -0.92 -2.11 20.47
CA SER A 76 -1.01 -1.43 19.17
C SER A 76 0.19 -0.49 18.98
N SER A 77 0.60 -0.26 17.71
CA SER A 77 1.63 0.75 17.45
C SER A 77 1.18 2.13 17.92
N GLY A 78 2.11 2.89 18.49
CA GLY A 78 1.84 4.20 19.05
C GLY A 78 2.81 4.64 20.13
N SER A 79 2.47 5.72 20.81
CA SER A 79 3.25 6.31 21.91
C SER A 79 2.62 5.97 23.26
N TYR A 80 3.45 5.56 24.20
CA TYR A 80 3.04 5.12 25.53
C TYR A 80 3.84 5.82 26.62
N ALA A 81 3.20 6.01 27.77
CA ALA A 81 3.88 6.40 29.01
C ALA A 81 3.96 5.20 29.95
N VAL A 82 5.15 4.91 30.45
CA VAL A 82 5.42 3.86 31.44
C VAL A 82 5.73 4.50 32.79
N THR A 83 4.94 4.17 33.79
CA THR A 83 5.13 4.67 35.16
C THR A 83 5.45 3.50 36.09
N VAL A 84 6.55 3.59 36.83
CA VAL A 84 6.97 2.57 37.80
C VAL A 84 6.95 3.15 39.18
N THR A 85 6.25 2.45 40.10
CA THR A 85 6.11 2.85 41.51
C THR A 85 6.44 1.70 42.44
N LEU A 86 7.21 2.01 43.48
CA LEU A 86 7.49 1.10 44.62
C LEU A 86 7.68 1.92 45.91
N SER A 87 7.19 1.41 47.04
CA SER A 87 7.40 2.07 48.31
C SER A 87 8.88 2.16 48.69
N GLY A 88 9.35 3.35 49.07
CA GLY A 88 10.76 3.61 49.34
C GLY A 88 11.59 4.08 48.16
N PHE A 89 10.98 4.16 46.95
CA PHE A 89 11.59 4.70 45.75
C PHE A 89 10.78 5.86 45.19
N GLN A 90 11.44 6.74 44.43
CA GLN A 90 10.80 7.80 43.67
C GLN A 90 10.01 7.20 42.49
N THR A 91 8.90 7.83 42.12
CA THR A 91 8.13 7.42 40.94
C THR A 91 8.93 7.71 39.66
N ALA A 92 9.20 6.69 38.84
CA ALA A 92 9.86 6.83 37.56
C ALA A 92 8.81 6.88 36.45
N VAL A 93 8.85 7.91 35.59
CA VAL A 93 7.95 8.10 34.44
C VAL A 93 8.79 8.17 33.17
N TYR A 94 8.51 7.30 32.22
CA TYR A 94 9.09 7.28 30.91
C TYR A 94 8.01 7.67 29.88
N ASP A 95 8.11 8.89 29.36
CA ASP A 95 7.19 9.42 28.36
C ASP A 95 7.63 9.08 26.94
N LYS A 96 6.64 9.02 26.02
CA LYS A 96 6.87 8.85 24.58
C LYS A 96 7.65 7.58 24.23
N VAL A 97 7.39 6.50 24.94
CA VAL A 97 7.89 5.18 24.58
C VAL A 97 7.17 4.73 23.31
N VAL A 98 7.90 4.64 22.20
CA VAL A 98 7.33 4.25 20.93
C VAL A 98 7.25 2.73 20.83
N VAL A 99 6.06 2.23 20.50
CA VAL A 99 5.82 0.83 20.16
C VAL A 99 5.60 0.72 18.68
N GLU A 100 6.46 -0.03 18.00
CA GLU A 100 6.32 -0.39 16.60
C GLU A 100 5.69 -1.79 16.49
N SER A 101 4.96 -2.03 15.40
CA SER A 101 4.36 -3.34 15.15
C SER A 101 5.41 -4.41 14.91
N SER A 102 5.12 -5.63 15.36
CA SER A 102 6.01 -6.80 15.24
C SER A 102 7.35 -6.65 15.95
N ARG A 103 7.48 -5.70 16.88
CA ARG A 103 8.72 -5.44 17.64
C ARG A 103 8.43 -5.35 19.14
N THR A 104 9.43 -5.76 19.92
CA THR A 104 9.43 -5.57 21.38
C THR A 104 10.33 -4.40 21.72
N THR A 105 9.78 -3.37 22.34
CA THR A 105 10.55 -2.25 22.91
C THR A 105 11.07 -2.67 24.27
N ASP A 106 12.38 -2.77 24.44
CA ASP A 106 13.01 -3.15 25.71
C ASP A 106 13.43 -1.93 26.52
N LEU A 107 13.01 -1.87 27.78
CA LEU A 107 13.24 -0.74 28.67
C LEU A 107 14.11 -1.16 29.85
N ARG A 108 15.13 -0.39 30.16
CA ARG A 108 15.90 -0.50 31.41
C ARG A 108 15.55 0.67 32.33
N ILE A 109 14.83 0.38 33.38
CA ILE A 109 14.29 1.38 34.29
C ILE A 109 15.08 1.34 35.59
N LYS A 110 15.77 2.43 35.94
CA LYS A 110 16.53 2.55 37.17
C LYS A 110 15.74 3.40 38.17
N LEU A 111 15.33 2.79 39.27
CA LEU A 111 14.62 3.49 40.35
C LEU A 111 15.62 4.18 41.29
N THR A 112 15.30 5.38 41.72
CA THR A 112 16.09 6.13 42.72
C THR A 112 15.42 6.03 44.09
N VAL A 113 16.19 5.81 45.14
CA VAL A 113 15.67 5.77 46.53
C VAL A 113 15.16 7.15 46.89
N GLY A 114 13.96 7.22 47.45
CA GLY A 114 13.31 8.47 47.84
C GLY A 114 11.84 8.31 48.15
N SER A 115 11.14 9.43 48.30
CA SER A 115 9.69 9.42 48.56
C SER A 115 8.93 9.12 47.25
N ALA A 116 7.90 8.29 47.30
CA ALA A 116 7.03 7.99 46.15
C ALA A 116 6.27 9.24 45.64
N SER A 117 6.23 10.33 46.39
CA SER A 117 5.68 11.63 45.96
C SER A 117 6.62 12.41 45.04
N GLU A 118 7.89 12.05 44.99
CA GLU A 118 8.85 12.64 44.03
C GLU A 118 8.83 11.87 42.71
N THR A 119 8.74 12.59 41.62
CA THR A 119 8.67 12.00 40.27
C THR A 119 9.90 12.37 39.46
N VAL A 120 10.55 11.38 38.90
CA VAL A 120 11.64 11.55 37.94
C VAL A 120 11.07 11.24 36.56
N THR A 121 10.97 12.26 35.72
CA THR A 121 10.54 12.06 34.32
C THR A 121 11.75 11.92 33.42
N VAL A 122 11.83 10.80 32.74
CA VAL A 122 12.83 10.55 31.67
C VAL A 122 12.14 10.76 30.34
N SER A 123 12.37 11.93 29.74
CA SER A 123 11.91 12.20 28.37
C SER A 123 12.95 11.77 27.38
N GLY A 124 12.58 10.93 26.47
CA GLY A 124 13.40 10.57 25.35
C GLY A 124 13.34 9.11 25.00
N ALA A 125 13.38 8.86 23.72
CA ALA A 125 13.55 7.52 23.18
C ALA A 125 14.84 6.93 23.77
N SER A 126 14.73 6.05 24.77
CA SER A 126 15.82 5.13 25.04
C SER A 126 16.16 4.45 23.72
N PRO A 127 17.44 4.37 23.35
CA PRO A 127 17.81 3.64 22.15
C PRO A 127 17.21 2.23 22.29
N ILE A 128 16.37 1.85 21.32
CA ILE A 128 15.77 0.52 21.25
C ILE A 128 16.94 -0.45 21.04
N LEU A 129 17.40 -1.08 22.12
CA LEU A 129 18.39 -2.16 22.06
C LEU A 129 17.64 -3.41 21.63
N GLU A 130 17.67 -3.72 20.34
CA GLU A 130 17.15 -4.97 19.79
C GLU A 130 18.09 -6.13 20.19
N SER A 131 17.96 -6.62 21.41
CA SER A 131 18.79 -7.71 21.91
C SER A 131 18.12 -9.08 21.79
N THR A 132 16.84 -9.14 21.45
CA THR A 132 16.04 -10.38 21.54
C THR A 132 15.43 -10.84 20.22
N GLN A 133 15.52 -10.07 19.14
CA GLN A 133 14.92 -10.44 17.86
C GLN A 133 15.97 -10.75 16.79
N ASN A 134 15.83 -11.90 16.12
CA ASN A 134 16.66 -12.30 14.99
C ASN A 134 16.10 -11.79 13.64
N THR A 135 15.04 -11.00 13.67
CA THR A 135 14.38 -10.48 12.47
C THR A 135 15.07 -9.21 12.00
N ILE A 136 15.47 -9.17 10.73
CA ILE A 136 15.94 -7.93 10.10
C ILE A 136 14.71 -7.21 9.55
N ALA A 137 14.29 -6.17 10.24
CA ALA A 137 13.14 -5.37 9.91
C ALA A 137 13.48 -3.88 9.83
N THR A 138 12.84 -3.17 8.92
CA THR A 138 12.88 -1.71 8.83
C THR A 138 11.46 -1.18 8.93
N THR A 139 11.20 -0.34 9.94
CA THR A 139 9.90 0.31 10.12
C THR A 139 9.97 1.76 9.65
N ILE A 140 9.02 2.13 8.79
CA ILE A 140 8.82 3.50 8.31
C ILE A 140 7.64 4.08 9.10
N SER A 141 7.93 5.02 9.97
CA SER A 141 6.97 5.63 10.87
C SER A 141 6.01 6.57 10.16
N ARG A 142 4.89 6.93 10.80
CA ARG A 142 3.90 7.89 10.28
C ARG A 142 4.54 9.20 9.81
N LYS A 143 5.49 9.76 10.55
CA LYS A 143 6.18 10.97 10.16
C LYS A 143 6.87 10.80 8.80
N GLN A 144 7.62 9.71 8.63
CA GLN A 144 8.29 9.39 7.36
C GLN A 144 7.30 9.10 6.24
N VAL A 145 6.19 8.39 6.53
CA VAL A 145 5.12 8.13 5.54
C VAL A 145 4.58 9.43 4.94
N VAL A 146 4.46 10.49 5.73
CA VAL A 146 3.93 11.79 5.26
C VAL A 146 5.00 12.68 4.64
N GLU A 147 6.22 12.68 5.18
CA GLU A 147 7.28 13.62 4.80
C GLU A 147 8.15 13.13 3.63
N LEU A 148 8.22 11.82 3.39
CA LEU A 148 9.02 11.29 2.29
C LEU A 148 8.34 11.56 0.94
N PRO A 149 9.07 12.11 -0.04
CA PRO A 149 8.51 12.40 -1.35
C PRO A 149 8.29 11.12 -2.14
N LEU A 150 7.05 10.87 -2.53
CA LEU A 150 6.67 9.77 -3.41
C LEU A 150 6.06 10.29 -4.70
N THR A 151 6.25 9.56 -5.79
CA THR A 151 5.63 9.87 -7.09
C THR A 151 4.15 9.48 -7.15
N SER A 152 3.70 8.70 -6.20
CA SER A 152 2.31 8.28 -6.04
C SER A 152 1.95 8.20 -4.55
N ARG A 153 0.67 8.26 -4.23
CA ARG A 153 0.18 8.10 -2.86
C ARG A 153 0.00 6.63 -2.45
N ASP A 154 0.76 5.75 -3.06
CA ASP A 154 0.79 4.32 -2.75
C ASP A 154 1.91 4.04 -1.74
N ALA A 155 1.54 3.52 -0.57
CA ALA A 155 2.48 3.23 0.50
C ALA A 155 3.48 2.10 0.16
N PHE A 156 3.19 1.26 -0.83
CA PHE A 156 4.17 0.32 -1.37
C PHE A 156 5.44 1.00 -1.90
N GLY A 157 5.32 2.26 -2.36
CA GLY A 157 6.47 3.06 -2.77
C GLY A 157 7.51 3.25 -1.67
N LEU A 158 7.08 3.27 -0.40
CA LEU A 158 7.97 3.40 0.75
C LEU A 158 8.85 2.16 0.95
N ALA A 159 8.34 0.98 0.65
CA ALA A 159 9.09 -0.27 0.78
C ALA A 159 10.33 -0.35 -0.14
N ARG A 160 10.44 0.53 -1.12
CA ARG A 160 11.63 0.68 -1.98
C ARG A 160 12.78 1.43 -1.30
N LEU A 161 12.50 2.12 -0.21
CA LEU A 161 13.47 2.94 0.50
C LEU A 161 14.27 2.15 1.54
N VAL A 162 13.90 0.89 1.77
CA VAL A 162 14.61 0.05 2.74
C VAL A 162 15.91 -0.52 2.15
N PRO A 163 16.93 -0.76 2.97
CA PRO A 163 18.16 -1.40 2.53
C PRO A 163 17.89 -2.75 1.85
N GLY A 164 18.59 -3.04 0.75
CA GLY A 164 18.42 -4.28 -0.01
C GLY A 164 17.29 -4.27 -1.04
N ALA A 165 16.47 -3.21 -1.10
CA ALA A 165 15.44 -3.05 -2.12
C ALA A 165 16.04 -2.52 -3.43
N VAL A 166 15.78 -3.21 -4.54
CA VAL A 166 16.18 -2.80 -5.89
C VAL A 166 14.95 -2.79 -6.79
N ALA A 167 14.57 -1.62 -7.23
CA ALA A 167 13.47 -1.45 -8.19
C ALA A 167 14.02 -1.48 -9.63
N PRO A 168 13.45 -2.27 -10.55
CA PRO A 168 13.83 -2.23 -11.94
C PRO A 168 13.60 -0.84 -12.54
N ALA A 169 14.54 -0.36 -13.35
CA ALA A 169 14.43 0.94 -14.01
C ALA A 169 13.20 1.00 -14.93
N GLY A 170 12.44 2.08 -14.83
CA GLY A 170 11.28 2.34 -15.69
C GLY A 170 10.00 1.59 -15.33
N VAL A 171 10.00 0.75 -14.31
CA VAL A 171 8.80 0.04 -13.87
C VAL A 171 8.15 0.81 -12.72
N GLY A 172 7.00 1.42 -12.97
CA GLY A 172 6.19 2.12 -11.96
C GLY A 172 5.54 1.18 -10.93
N ASN A 173 5.60 -0.13 -11.15
CA ASN A 173 4.95 -1.13 -10.31
C ASN A 173 5.87 -1.56 -9.16
N SER A 174 5.46 -1.29 -7.93
CA SER A 174 6.15 -1.73 -6.71
C SER A 174 6.24 -3.25 -6.58
N GLY A 175 5.32 -3.98 -7.16
CA GLY A 175 5.32 -5.45 -7.19
C GLY A 175 6.52 -6.09 -7.89
N SER A 176 7.29 -5.33 -8.67
CA SER A 176 8.50 -5.82 -9.35
C SER A 176 9.79 -5.49 -8.60
N THR A 177 9.72 -4.94 -7.40
CA THR A 177 10.89 -4.64 -6.56
C THR A 177 11.50 -5.93 -6.04
N HIS A 178 12.83 -6.06 -6.15
CA HIS A 178 13.60 -7.17 -5.59
C HIS A 178 14.13 -6.78 -4.22
N TYR A 179 14.16 -7.71 -3.28
CA TYR A 179 14.72 -7.50 -1.96
C TYR A 179 15.81 -8.53 -1.69
N ASN A 180 17.02 -8.07 -1.41
CA ASN A 180 18.19 -8.94 -1.18
C ASN A 180 18.39 -9.98 -2.30
N GLY A 181 18.11 -9.60 -3.56
CA GLY A 181 18.21 -10.47 -4.73
C GLY A 181 16.98 -11.39 -4.96
N MET A 182 16.02 -11.43 -4.05
CA MET A 182 14.78 -12.20 -4.22
C MET A 182 13.79 -11.47 -5.13
N PRO A 183 13.10 -12.18 -6.04
CA PRO A 183 12.11 -11.58 -6.94
C PRO A 183 10.87 -11.08 -6.18
N GLY A 184 10.18 -10.09 -6.75
CA GLY A 184 8.99 -9.49 -6.15
C GLY A 184 7.83 -10.47 -5.86
N GLY A 185 7.78 -11.60 -6.55
CA GLY A 185 6.75 -12.63 -6.34
C GLY A 185 6.81 -13.35 -4.99
N VAL A 186 7.92 -13.21 -4.23
CA VAL A 186 8.05 -13.80 -2.88
C VAL A 186 7.71 -12.81 -1.76
N ILE A 187 7.17 -11.64 -2.11
CA ILE A 187 6.71 -10.64 -1.15
C ILE A 187 5.33 -11.03 -0.63
N ASN A 188 5.17 -11.00 0.69
CA ASN A 188 3.91 -11.23 1.37
C ASN A 188 3.40 -9.90 1.96
N PRO A 189 2.55 -9.14 1.23
CA PRO A 189 1.95 -7.93 1.74
C PRO A 189 0.77 -8.23 2.66
N THR A 190 0.71 -7.59 3.81
CA THR A 190 -0.41 -7.68 4.75
C THR A 190 -0.91 -6.30 5.14
N ILE A 191 -2.23 -6.15 5.34
CA ILE A 191 -2.85 -4.98 5.94
C ILE A 191 -3.51 -5.43 7.26
N ASP A 192 -3.09 -4.85 8.37
CA ASP A 192 -3.53 -5.22 9.72
C ASP A 192 -3.49 -6.75 9.98
N GLY A 193 -2.48 -7.44 9.43
CA GLY A 193 -2.29 -8.90 9.55
C GLY A 193 -3.04 -9.73 8.52
N ILE A 194 -3.90 -9.13 7.70
CA ILE A 194 -4.65 -9.83 6.66
C ILE A 194 -3.82 -9.81 5.36
N ASN A 195 -3.66 -10.99 4.74
CA ASN A 195 -2.94 -11.09 3.47
C ASN A 195 -3.61 -10.23 2.39
N ASN A 196 -2.82 -9.35 1.78
CA ASN A 196 -3.24 -8.43 0.73
C ASN A 196 -2.76 -8.83 -0.67
N SER A 197 -2.19 -10.02 -0.84
CA SER A 197 -1.74 -10.51 -2.14
C SER A 197 -2.91 -11.06 -2.96
N SER A 198 -3.01 -10.64 -4.21
CA SER A 198 -3.94 -11.24 -5.17
C SER A 198 -3.37 -12.55 -5.72
N ASN A 199 -3.76 -13.67 -5.14
CA ASN A 199 -3.26 -14.99 -5.55
C ASN A 199 -3.65 -15.40 -6.98
N GLY A 200 -4.64 -14.74 -7.58
CA GLY A 200 -5.08 -15.00 -8.95
C GLY A 200 -4.19 -14.40 -10.05
N PHE A 201 -3.32 -13.47 -9.70
CA PHE A 201 -2.52 -12.72 -10.68
C PHE A 201 -1.03 -12.70 -10.32
N LYS A 202 -0.47 -13.83 -9.94
CA LYS A 202 0.98 -13.96 -9.76
C LYS A 202 1.65 -14.13 -11.12
N SER A 203 2.46 -13.16 -11.53
CA SER A 203 3.21 -13.21 -12.78
C SER A 203 4.46 -14.07 -12.63
N GLY A 204 4.30 -15.40 -12.70
CA GLY A 204 5.41 -16.35 -12.75
C GLY A 204 6.41 -16.27 -11.58
N GLY A 205 5.96 -15.83 -10.39
CA GLY A 205 6.82 -15.62 -9.22
C GLY A 205 7.69 -14.36 -9.28
N THR A 206 7.57 -13.54 -10.32
CA THR A 206 8.42 -12.35 -10.51
C THR A 206 7.83 -11.07 -9.93
N SER A 207 6.51 -11.02 -9.73
CA SER A 207 5.81 -9.87 -9.16
C SER A 207 4.58 -10.32 -8.40
N PHE A 208 4.07 -9.46 -7.52
CA PHE A 208 2.78 -9.62 -6.87
C PHE A 208 1.84 -8.47 -7.26
N PHE A 209 0.55 -8.69 -7.01
CA PHE A 209 -0.48 -7.65 -7.13
C PHE A 209 -1.21 -7.55 -5.80
N ASP A 210 -1.38 -6.35 -5.30
CA ASP A 210 -2.18 -6.08 -4.12
C ASP A 210 -3.68 -6.15 -4.43
N THR A 211 -4.45 -6.70 -3.51
CA THR A 211 -5.92 -6.75 -3.62
C THR A 211 -6.51 -5.38 -3.28
N VAL A 212 -5.95 -4.72 -2.28
CA VAL A 212 -6.36 -3.39 -1.81
C VAL A 212 -5.15 -2.46 -1.80
N PRO A 213 -5.16 -1.37 -2.57
CA PRO A 213 -4.08 -0.39 -2.56
C PRO A 213 -3.93 0.28 -1.19
N SER A 214 -2.71 0.27 -0.65
CA SER A 214 -2.39 0.87 0.64
C SER A 214 -2.08 2.36 0.46
N ARG A 215 -3.08 3.23 0.72
CA ARG A 215 -2.95 4.69 0.52
C ARG A 215 -2.28 5.36 1.73
N LEU A 216 -1.42 6.35 1.45
CA LEU A 216 -0.64 7.06 2.48
C LEU A 216 -1.52 7.68 3.58
N GLY A 217 -2.71 8.18 3.24
CA GLY A 217 -3.64 8.77 4.21
C GLY A 217 -4.16 7.77 5.23
N ALA A 218 -4.28 6.50 4.85
CA ALA A 218 -4.82 5.43 5.68
C ALA A 218 -3.76 4.68 6.50
N VAL A 219 -2.46 4.79 6.16
CA VAL A 219 -1.38 4.00 6.74
C VAL A 219 -0.72 4.75 7.90
N GLU A 220 -0.53 4.09 9.03
CA GLU A 220 0.19 4.58 10.21
C GLU A 220 1.68 4.26 10.12
N GLU A 221 2.01 3.03 9.76
CA GLU A 221 3.39 2.59 9.59
C GLU A 221 3.51 1.48 8.53
N VAL A 222 4.71 1.34 7.99
CA VAL A 222 5.08 0.27 7.06
C VAL A 222 6.30 -0.44 7.61
N THR A 223 6.18 -1.74 7.89
CA THR A 223 7.31 -2.57 8.31
C THR A 223 7.70 -3.54 7.21
N VAL A 224 8.96 -3.55 6.86
CA VAL A 224 9.56 -4.46 5.87
C VAL A 224 10.50 -5.41 6.59
N GLU A 225 10.14 -6.69 6.63
CA GLU A 225 10.96 -7.76 7.21
C GLU A 225 11.63 -8.53 6.09
N THR A 226 12.96 -8.54 6.07
CA THR A 226 13.75 -9.11 4.96
C THR A 226 14.52 -10.37 5.34
N ALA A 227 14.63 -10.70 6.62
CA ALA A 227 15.25 -11.92 7.11
C ALA A 227 14.79 -12.25 8.54
N GLY A 228 14.98 -13.51 8.98
CA GLY A 228 14.58 -13.96 10.30
C GLY A 228 13.07 -14.05 10.49
N LEU A 229 12.34 -14.34 9.41
CA LEU A 229 10.88 -14.37 9.42
C LEU A 229 10.35 -15.44 10.38
N GLY A 230 9.39 -15.08 11.21
CA GLY A 230 8.71 -16.00 12.12
C GLY A 230 7.73 -16.94 11.41
N GLY A 231 7.08 -17.82 12.17
CA GLY A 231 6.06 -18.75 11.63
C GLY A 231 4.79 -18.07 11.12
N ASP A 232 4.62 -16.78 11.38
CA ASP A 232 3.56 -15.90 10.88
C ASP A 232 3.84 -15.31 9.49
N ALA A 233 5.02 -15.61 8.92
CA ALA A 233 5.51 -15.05 7.66
C ALA A 233 4.71 -15.40 6.42
N GLY A 234 3.64 -16.17 6.52
CA GLY A 234 2.79 -16.55 5.39
C GLY A 234 3.46 -17.52 4.41
N VAL A 235 2.75 -17.84 3.34
CA VAL A 235 3.12 -18.89 2.38
C VAL A 235 4.31 -18.51 1.50
N GLU A 236 4.57 -17.22 1.29
CA GLU A 236 5.56 -16.76 0.31
C GLU A 236 7.01 -16.71 0.87
N GLY A 237 7.18 -16.62 2.19
CA GLY A 237 8.44 -16.89 2.91
C GLY A 237 9.65 -16.00 2.63
N GLY A 238 9.56 -15.04 1.73
CA GLY A 238 10.72 -14.27 1.30
C GLY A 238 10.87 -12.91 1.99
N VAL A 239 9.84 -12.09 1.92
CA VAL A 239 9.79 -10.75 2.51
C VAL A 239 8.40 -10.48 3.00
N ASN A 240 8.26 -10.03 4.25
CA ASN A 240 6.98 -9.55 4.77
C ASN A 240 6.89 -8.03 4.66
N LEU A 241 5.78 -7.57 4.11
CA LEU A 241 5.46 -6.16 3.99
C LEU A 241 4.19 -5.89 4.80
N LYS A 242 4.35 -5.33 5.99
CA LYS A 242 3.26 -5.13 6.94
C LYS A 242 2.81 -3.67 6.93
N PHE A 243 1.57 -3.44 6.52
CA PHE A 243 0.91 -2.13 6.59
C PHE A 243 -0.03 -2.12 7.78
N VAL A 244 0.14 -1.14 8.65
CA VAL A 244 -0.77 -0.90 9.77
C VAL A 244 -1.62 0.31 9.45
N THR A 245 -2.95 0.15 9.53
CA THR A 245 -3.86 1.25 9.28
C THR A 245 -3.98 2.16 10.49
N ARG A 246 -4.22 3.46 10.23
CA ARG A 246 -4.46 4.46 11.26
C ARG A 246 -5.69 4.13 12.07
N ARG A 247 -5.64 4.49 13.34
CA ARG A 247 -6.75 4.34 14.29
C ARG A 247 -7.26 5.71 14.78
N GLY A 248 -8.48 5.72 15.29
CA GLY A 248 -8.98 6.85 16.06
C GLY A 248 -8.27 6.95 17.39
N THR A 249 -8.17 8.16 17.92
CA THR A 249 -7.62 8.47 19.25
C THR A 249 -8.65 9.23 20.08
N ASN A 250 -8.32 9.54 21.33
CA ASN A 250 -9.23 10.28 22.22
C ASN A 250 -9.37 11.78 21.86
N THR A 251 -8.54 12.24 20.92
CA THR A 251 -8.61 13.59 20.34
C THR A 251 -9.07 13.51 18.89
N TYR A 252 -9.94 14.43 18.48
CA TYR A 252 -10.30 14.56 17.09
C TYR A 252 -9.14 15.12 16.28
N HIS A 253 -8.82 14.48 15.19
CA HIS A 253 -7.78 14.91 14.28
C HIS A 253 -8.18 14.58 12.83
N GLY A 254 -7.68 15.35 11.90
CA GLY A 254 -7.95 15.13 10.48
C GLY A 254 -7.09 16.01 9.61
N SER A 255 -7.09 15.68 8.33
CA SER A 255 -6.43 16.49 7.31
C SER A 255 -7.19 16.36 5.99
N ALA A 256 -7.06 17.39 5.16
CA ALA A 256 -7.52 17.36 3.77
C ALA A 256 -6.34 17.78 2.89
N PHE A 257 -6.28 17.26 1.68
CA PHE A 257 -5.19 17.53 0.75
C PHE A 257 -5.68 17.48 -0.70
N ASP A 258 -4.95 18.13 -1.58
CA ASP A 258 -5.02 17.99 -3.04
C ASP A 258 -3.59 18.08 -3.58
N GLU A 259 -3.09 16.99 -4.17
CA GLU A 259 -1.80 16.90 -4.82
C GLU A 259 -1.99 16.93 -6.34
N VAL A 260 -1.44 17.94 -6.98
CA VAL A 260 -1.60 18.17 -8.41
C VAL A 260 -0.32 17.88 -9.15
N GLN A 261 -0.40 17.04 -10.17
CA GLN A 261 0.67 16.83 -11.15
C GLN A 261 0.23 17.36 -12.52
N ASN A 262 1.10 18.14 -13.14
CA ASN A 262 0.87 18.68 -14.47
C ASN A 262 2.13 18.47 -15.32
N ASP A 263 1.95 18.03 -16.55
CA ASP A 263 3.03 17.82 -17.50
C ASP A 263 3.83 19.10 -17.78
N THR A 264 3.23 20.27 -17.62
CA THR A 264 3.94 21.57 -17.77
C THR A 264 5.11 21.69 -16.80
N LEU A 265 5.00 21.09 -15.60
CA LEU A 265 6.04 21.08 -14.57
C LEU A 265 7.05 19.94 -14.70
N ASN A 266 6.77 18.97 -15.56
CA ASN A 266 7.62 17.80 -15.75
C ASN A 266 8.61 18.01 -16.92
N ALA A 267 9.80 17.44 -16.81
CA ALA A 267 10.71 17.29 -17.94
C ALA A 267 10.19 16.28 -18.96
N SER A 268 10.52 16.44 -20.24
CA SER A 268 10.35 15.39 -21.24
C SER A 268 11.42 14.30 -21.04
N SER A 269 11.08 13.05 -21.32
CA SER A 269 12.09 11.99 -21.30
C SER A 269 13.11 12.19 -22.43
N TYR A 270 14.36 11.81 -22.17
CA TYR A 270 15.43 11.85 -23.18
C TYR A 270 15.02 11.14 -24.49
N PHE A 271 14.41 9.96 -24.37
CA PHE A 271 13.99 9.18 -25.55
C PHE A 271 12.89 9.84 -26.38
N ASN A 272 11.99 10.58 -25.74
CA ASN A 272 10.99 11.36 -26.49
C ASN A 272 11.64 12.53 -27.21
N THR A 273 12.49 13.28 -26.48
CA THR A 273 13.17 14.47 -27.04
C THR A 273 14.08 14.09 -28.21
N SER A 274 14.88 13.00 -28.07
CA SER A 274 15.79 12.55 -29.13
C SER A 274 15.09 12.06 -30.39
N ARG A 275 13.82 11.68 -30.28
CA ARG A 275 12.99 11.20 -31.41
C ARG A 275 12.00 12.25 -31.92
N GLY A 276 12.02 13.46 -31.37
CA GLY A 276 11.06 14.50 -31.72
C GLY A 276 9.61 14.21 -31.31
N ILE A 277 9.41 13.30 -30.35
CA ILE A 277 8.09 12.92 -29.85
C ILE A 277 7.64 13.96 -28.82
N ALA A 278 6.43 14.49 -28.99
CA ALA A 278 5.85 15.45 -28.05
C ALA A 278 5.72 14.84 -26.66
N LYS A 279 5.91 15.69 -25.63
CA LYS A 279 5.75 15.29 -24.25
C LYS A 279 4.31 14.83 -24.00
N PRO A 280 4.12 13.64 -23.41
CA PRO A 280 2.77 13.15 -23.07
C PRO A 280 2.07 14.09 -22.10
N ALA A 281 0.79 14.34 -22.32
CA ALA A 281 -0.02 15.11 -21.39
C ALA A 281 -0.22 14.30 -20.09
N LEU A 282 0.05 14.93 -18.97
CA LEU A 282 -0.19 14.39 -17.64
C LEU A 282 -0.91 15.44 -16.80
N ARG A 283 -2.14 15.17 -16.44
CA ARG A 283 -2.89 15.97 -15.48
C ARG A 283 -3.48 15.02 -14.46
N ARG A 284 -3.00 15.06 -13.24
CA ARG A 284 -3.45 14.18 -12.17
C ARG A 284 -3.74 15.00 -10.92
N HIS A 285 -4.87 14.74 -10.32
CA HIS A 285 -5.27 15.21 -9.01
C HIS A 285 -5.44 14.00 -8.10
N ASP A 286 -4.73 14.00 -7.00
CA ASP A 286 -4.92 13.09 -5.89
C ASP A 286 -5.43 13.92 -4.72
N PHE A 287 -6.72 13.85 -4.43
CA PHE A 287 -7.33 14.63 -3.35
C PHE A 287 -8.09 13.73 -2.37
N GLY A 288 -8.25 14.22 -1.16
CA GLY A 288 -8.93 13.46 -0.15
C GLY A 288 -8.92 14.10 1.22
N PHE A 289 -9.46 13.37 2.17
CA PHE A 289 -9.45 13.74 3.56
C PHE A 289 -9.35 12.51 4.45
N ASN A 290 -8.88 12.72 5.67
CA ASN A 290 -8.99 11.74 6.74
C ASN A 290 -9.50 12.41 8.00
N PHE A 291 -10.16 11.60 8.85
CA PHE A 291 -10.71 12.05 10.11
C PHE A 291 -10.66 10.89 11.11
N GLY A 292 -10.22 11.16 12.33
CA GLY A 292 -10.19 10.18 13.41
C GLY A 292 -10.54 10.79 14.75
N GLY A 293 -11.10 9.97 15.63
CA GLY A 293 -11.46 10.41 16.98
C GLY A 293 -12.41 9.45 17.69
N PRO A 294 -12.87 9.81 18.90
CA PRO A 294 -13.86 9.04 19.62
C PRO A 294 -15.25 9.17 18.94
N ILE A 295 -15.97 8.05 18.78
CA ILE A 295 -17.33 8.07 18.20
C ILE A 295 -18.28 8.84 19.12
N VAL A 296 -18.13 8.66 20.44
CA VAL A 296 -18.97 9.31 21.43
C VAL A 296 -18.19 10.48 22.04
N PRO A 297 -18.66 11.73 21.93
CA PRO A 297 -17.89 12.89 22.38
C PRO A 297 -17.74 13.01 23.89
N LYS A 298 -18.63 12.39 24.69
CA LYS A 298 -18.65 12.46 26.15
C LYS A 298 -19.12 11.12 26.76
N GLY A 299 -18.77 10.89 28.03
CA GLY A 299 -19.21 9.72 28.79
C GLY A 299 -18.23 8.54 28.72
N THR A 300 -18.59 7.43 29.36
CA THR A 300 -17.75 6.21 29.52
C THR A 300 -17.39 5.51 28.22
N TRP A 301 -18.15 5.74 27.17
CA TRP A 301 -17.92 5.17 25.83
C TRP A 301 -16.88 5.94 25.02
N ARG A 302 -16.56 7.17 25.41
CA ARG A 302 -15.59 8.02 24.72
C ARG A 302 -14.21 7.38 24.65
N GLU A 303 -13.79 6.73 25.72
CA GLU A 303 -12.47 6.10 25.85
C GLU A 303 -12.45 4.64 25.36
N LYS A 304 -13.58 4.16 24.81
CA LYS A 304 -13.74 2.77 24.40
C LYS A 304 -13.98 2.58 22.92
N LEU A 305 -14.57 3.56 22.26
CA LEU A 305 -15.02 3.41 20.87
C LEU A 305 -14.45 4.52 19.99
N PHE A 306 -13.56 4.14 19.10
CA PHE A 306 -12.86 5.04 18.21
C PHE A 306 -13.17 4.74 16.75
N LEU A 307 -13.14 5.78 15.91
CA LEU A 307 -13.33 5.69 14.48
C LEU A 307 -12.18 6.40 13.78
N PHE A 308 -11.73 5.83 12.69
CA PHE A 308 -10.89 6.48 11.69
C PHE A 308 -11.49 6.27 10.30
N VAL A 309 -11.55 7.33 9.51
CA VAL A 309 -12.04 7.30 8.12
C VAL A 309 -11.01 8.00 7.26
N ASN A 310 -10.71 7.40 6.10
CA ASN A 310 -9.93 8.02 5.06
C ASN A 310 -10.67 7.86 3.72
N TYR A 311 -10.72 8.93 2.95
CA TYR A 311 -11.21 8.91 1.59
C TYR A 311 -10.20 9.59 0.70
N GLU A 312 -9.75 8.89 -0.32
CA GLU A 312 -8.89 9.45 -1.35
C GLU A 312 -9.50 9.18 -2.72
N GLU A 313 -9.40 10.15 -3.60
CA GLU A 313 -9.79 10.03 -4.99
C GLU A 313 -8.63 10.46 -5.87
N GLN A 314 -8.31 9.64 -6.86
CA GLN A 314 -7.36 9.98 -7.92
C GLN A 314 -8.14 10.23 -9.20
N TRP A 315 -8.03 11.43 -9.71
CA TRP A 315 -8.57 11.83 -10.99
C TRP A 315 -7.44 12.12 -11.97
N ALA A 316 -7.29 11.28 -12.98
CA ALA A 316 -6.19 11.35 -13.93
C ALA A 316 -6.73 11.34 -15.37
N PRO A 317 -7.13 12.52 -15.90
CA PRO A 317 -7.38 12.63 -17.32
C PRO A 317 -6.06 12.44 -18.07
N ALA A 318 -6.07 11.49 -18.96
CA ALA A 318 -4.94 11.14 -19.78
C ALA A 318 -5.39 10.94 -21.24
N THR A 319 -4.42 10.92 -22.13
CA THR A 319 -4.63 10.44 -23.48
C THR A 319 -3.79 9.19 -23.68
N GLN A 320 -4.36 8.21 -24.35
CA GLN A 320 -3.65 6.99 -24.69
C GLN A 320 -3.58 6.84 -26.22
N THR A 321 -2.38 6.63 -26.72
CA THR A 321 -2.21 6.24 -28.11
C THR A 321 -2.65 4.79 -28.25
N ARG A 322 -3.63 4.57 -29.11
CA ARG A 322 -4.07 3.24 -29.54
C ARG A 322 -3.53 2.96 -30.91
N SER A 323 -3.18 1.72 -31.15
CA SER A 323 -2.71 1.28 -32.47
C SER A 323 -3.34 -0.06 -32.80
N ASN A 324 -3.86 -0.16 -34.05
CA ASN A 324 -4.37 -1.41 -34.59
C ASN A 324 -3.71 -1.69 -35.91
N THR A 325 -3.39 -2.95 -36.14
CA THR A 325 -2.93 -3.44 -37.42
C THR A 325 -4.14 -3.78 -38.30
N ILE A 326 -4.21 -3.17 -39.46
CA ILE A 326 -5.24 -3.41 -40.46
C ILE A 326 -4.62 -3.89 -41.76
N LEU A 327 -5.38 -4.55 -42.61
CA LEU A 327 -4.92 -4.92 -43.95
C LEU A 327 -4.70 -3.68 -44.82
N THR A 328 -3.67 -3.72 -45.68
CA THR A 328 -3.51 -2.71 -46.73
C THR A 328 -4.72 -2.76 -47.67
N GLU A 329 -4.95 -1.69 -48.42
CA GLU A 329 -6.05 -1.64 -49.38
C GLU A 329 -5.98 -2.77 -50.44
N GLU A 330 -4.78 -3.07 -50.89
CA GLU A 330 -4.53 -4.18 -51.82
C GLU A 330 -4.81 -5.53 -51.15
N ALA A 331 -4.33 -5.76 -49.92
CA ALA A 331 -4.60 -7.01 -49.25
C ALA A 331 -6.10 -7.24 -48.98
N ARG A 332 -6.87 -6.17 -48.73
CA ARG A 332 -8.34 -6.24 -48.62
C ARG A 332 -9.01 -6.60 -49.94
N SER A 333 -8.40 -6.18 -51.05
CA SER A 333 -8.87 -6.51 -52.40
C SER A 333 -8.42 -7.90 -52.88
N GLY A 334 -7.81 -8.71 -51.98
CA GLY A 334 -7.34 -10.06 -52.32
C GLY A 334 -5.95 -10.13 -52.91
N ILE A 335 -5.24 -8.99 -53.02
CA ILE A 335 -3.87 -8.97 -53.56
C ILE A 335 -2.88 -9.28 -52.46
N PHE A 336 -2.26 -10.45 -52.58
CA PHE A 336 -1.27 -10.92 -51.60
C PHE A 336 0.15 -10.61 -52.10
N ARG A 337 0.86 -9.74 -51.35
CA ARG A 337 2.27 -9.44 -51.60
C ARG A 337 3.16 -10.33 -50.75
N TYR A 338 4.19 -10.90 -51.35
CA TYR A 338 5.17 -11.73 -50.66
C TYR A 338 6.57 -11.50 -51.21
N GLN A 339 7.56 -11.87 -50.44
CA GLN A 339 8.95 -11.83 -50.86
C GLN A 339 9.45 -13.26 -51.06
N THR A 340 10.10 -13.49 -52.21
CA THR A 340 10.73 -14.78 -52.52
C THR A 340 12.00 -14.96 -51.69
N SER A 341 12.53 -16.18 -51.64
CA SER A 341 13.83 -16.48 -50.97
C SER A 341 15.00 -15.70 -51.60
N ALA A 342 14.86 -15.24 -52.84
CA ALA A 342 15.84 -14.39 -53.52
C ALA A 342 15.67 -12.89 -53.21
N GLY A 343 14.70 -12.51 -52.35
CA GLY A 343 14.44 -11.12 -51.98
C GLY A 343 13.52 -10.35 -52.94
N GLU A 344 13.07 -10.98 -54.05
CA GLU A 344 12.19 -10.36 -55.01
C GLU A 344 10.75 -10.28 -54.49
N GLN A 345 10.12 -9.10 -54.61
CA GLN A 345 8.70 -8.94 -54.25
C GLN A 345 7.79 -9.40 -55.40
N ARG A 346 6.82 -10.22 -55.04
CA ARG A 346 5.80 -10.70 -55.99
C ARG A 346 4.40 -10.46 -55.40
N THR A 347 3.43 -10.39 -56.33
CA THR A 347 2.01 -10.24 -56.01
C THR A 347 1.22 -11.37 -56.60
N VAL A 348 0.19 -11.79 -55.92
CA VAL A 348 -0.76 -12.81 -56.37
C VAL A 348 -2.16 -12.35 -55.96
N ASN A 349 -3.13 -12.51 -56.87
CA ASN A 349 -4.54 -12.28 -56.54
C ASN A 349 -5.15 -13.59 -56.04
N LEU A 350 -5.53 -13.62 -54.77
CA LEU A 350 -6.11 -14.80 -54.11
C LEU A 350 -7.49 -15.14 -54.69
N TYR A 351 -8.27 -14.14 -55.13
CA TYR A 351 -9.58 -14.38 -55.71
C TYR A 351 -9.49 -14.99 -57.12
N ASP A 352 -8.49 -14.61 -57.90
CA ASP A 352 -8.27 -15.21 -59.22
C ASP A 352 -7.85 -16.68 -59.08
N ILE A 353 -7.00 -16.99 -58.12
CA ILE A 353 -6.63 -18.38 -57.81
C ILE A 353 -7.83 -19.18 -57.33
N ALA A 354 -8.66 -18.61 -56.44
CA ALA A 354 -9.87 -19.26 -55.97
C ALA A 354 -10.82 -19.59 -57.10
N ALA A 355 -11.05 -18.62 -58.02
CA ALA A 355 -11.89 -18.81 -59.19
C ALA A 355 -11.35 -19.92 -60.10
N ALA A 356 -10.04 -19.92 -60.40
CA ALA A 356 -9.39 -20.92 -61.24
C ALA A 356 -9.47 -22.35 -60.65
N ASN A 357 -9.66 -22.49 -59.32
CA ASN A 357 -9.78 -23.76 -58.64
C ASN A 357 -11.24 -24.10 -58.22
N GLY A 358 -12.24 -23.35 -58.70
CA GLY A 358 -13.65 -23.60 -58.43
C GLY A 358 -14.09 -23.21 -57.03
N PHE A 359 -13.32 -22.38 -56.31
CA PHE A 359 -13.69 -21.85 -55.02
C PHE A 359 -14.37 -20.47 -55.14
N GLN A 360 -14.99 -20.03 -54.06
CA GLN A 360 -15.59 -18.71 -53.98
C GLN A 360 -14.53 -17.60 -54.20
N SER A 361 -14.74 -16.75 -55.19
CA SER A 361 -13.82 -15.69 -55.62
C SER A 361 -14.18 -14.29 -55.07
N THR A 362 -15.12 -14.25 -54.12
CA THR A 362 -15.54 -13.02 -53.45
C THR A 362 -15.52 -13.24 -51.94
N PRO A 363 -15.28 -12.19 -51.11
CA PRO A 363 -15.37 -12.32 -49.69
C PRO A 363 -16.76 -12.80 -49.25
N ASP A 364 -16.80 -13.64 -48.23
CA ASP A 364 -18.04 -13.89 -47.48
C ASP A 364 -18.69 -12.56 -47.08
N PRO A 365 -20.02 -12.41 -47.11
CA PRO A 365 -20.70 -11.16 -46.83
C PRO A 365 -20.36 -10.57 -45.43
N LEU A 366 -20.18 -11.42 -44.40
CA LEU A 366 -19.77 -10.98 -43.08
C LEU A 366 -18.33 -10.46 -43.08
N MET A 367 -17.42 -11.20 -43.75
CA MET A 367 -16.02 -10.78 -43.85
C MET A 367 -15.89 -9.54 -44.73
N GLY A 368 -16.68 -9.39 -45.80
CA GLY A 368 -16.74 -8.18 -46.60
C GLY A 368 -17.15 -6.95 -45.77
N ALA A 369 -18.16 -7.08 -44.94
CA ALA A 369 -18.59 -6.01 -44.00
C ALA A 369 -17.48 -5.63 -43.00
N LEU A 370 -16.77 -6.61 -42.41
CA LEU A 370 -15.64 -6.37 -41.51
C LEU A 370 -14.46 -5.69 -42.22
N LEU A 371 -14.13 -6.11 -43.43
CA LEU A 371 -13.07 -5.48 -44.26
C LEU A 371 -13.42 -4.03 -44.61
N ALA A 372 -14.71 -3.75 -44.92
CA ALA A 372 -15.20 -2.40 -45.13
C ALA A 372 -15.09 -1.53 -43.89
N GLN A 373 -15.43 -2.08 -42.71
CA GLN A 373 -15.24 -1.41 -41.43
C GLN A 373 -13.78 -1.10 -41.10
N GLN A 374 -12.86 -2.02 -41.45
CA GLN A 374 -11.42 -1.75 -41.34
C GLN A 374 -10.97 -0.58 -42.23
N ALA A 375 -11.56 -0.43 -43.41
CA ALA A 375 -11.26 0.70 -44.29
C ALA A 375 -11.56 2.05 -43.66
N THR A 376 -12.68 2.16 -42.95
CA THR A 376 -13.06 3.40 -42.24
C THR A 376 -12.13 3.74 -41.10
N SER A 377 -11.48 2.74 -40.48
CA SER A 377 -10.53 2.93 -39.38
C SER A 377 -9.30 3.75 -39.80
N ARG A 378 -8.94 3.81 -41.04
CA ARG A 378 -7.83 4.66 -41.56
C ARG A 378 -8.05 6.14 -41.31
N GLY A 379 -9.29 6.60 -41.27
CA GLY A 379 -9.65 7.98 -40.96
C GLY A 379 -9.54 8.37 -39.51
N LEU A 380 -9.31 7.42 -38.59
CA LEU A 380 -9.24 7.70 -37.15
C LEU A 380 -7.92 8.33 -36.73
N GLY A 381 -6.85 8.16 -37.50
CA GLY A 381 -5.53 8.65 -37.08
C GLY A 381 -4.46 8.55 -38.15
N THR A 382 -3.21 8.46 -37.73
CA THR A 382 -2.05 8.33 -38.63
C THR A 382 -1.86 6.90 -39.04
N THR A 383 -1.73 6.67 -40.37
CA THR A 383 -1.44 5.35 -40.94
C THR A 383 0.03 5.27 -41.30
N SER A 384 0.71 4.23 -40.90
CA SER A 384 2.09 3.89 -41.28
C SER A 384 2.14 2.46 -41.80
N THR A 385 3.01 2.21 -42.78
CA THR A 385 3.23 0.85 -43.31
C THR A 385 3.88 -0.02 -42.24
N ASN A 386 3.29 -1.16 -41.93
CA ASN A 386 3.82 -2.12 -40.97
C ASN A 386 4.60 -3.23 -41.70
N ASN A 387 4.02 -3.81 -42.74
CA ASN A 387 4.66 -4.80 -43.63
C ASN A 387 3.99 -4.79 -45.01
N LEU A 388 4.35 -5.76 -45.86
CA LEU A 388 3.84 -5.84 -47.26
C LEU A 388 2.31 -5.99 -47.36
N ARG A 389 1.63 -6.35 -46.26
CA ARG A 389 0.20 -6.71 -46.26
C ARG A 389 -0.62 -5.94 -45.21
N THR A 390 0.04 -5.30 -44.27
CA THR A 390 -0.65 -4.62 -43.17
C THR A 390 -0.09 -3.22 -42.95
N ASP A 391 -0.98 -2.34 -42.54
CA ASP A 391 -0.69 -1.00 -42.06
C ASP A 391 -0.99 -0.91 -40.55
N LEU A 392 -0.27 -0.05 -39.88
CA LEU A 392 -0.52 0.32 -38.48
C LEU A 392 -1.27 1.64 -38.47
N VAL A 393 -2.50 1.63 -37.96
CA VAL A 393 -3.27 2.85 -37.70
C VAL A 393 -3.15 3.21 -36.24
N SER A 394 -2.64 4.41 -35.98
CA SER A 394 -2.47 4.93 -34.61
C SER A 394 -3.33 6.18 -34.41
N TRP A 395 -4.08 6.21 -33.30
CA TRP A 395 -4.90 7.37 -32.94
C TRP A 395 -4.78 7.65 -31.44
N VAL A 396 -5.09 8.88 -31.07
CA VAL A 396 -5.11 9.29 -29.67
C VAL A 396 -6.54 9.24 -29.16
N GLN A 397 -6.76 8.46 -28.11
CA GLN A 397 -8.05 8.33 -27.46
C GLN A 397 -7.98 8.97 -26.06
N PRO A 398 -8.89 9.88 -25.72
CA PRO A 398 -9.00 10.36 -24.35
C PRO A 398 -9.36 9.21 -23.41
N GLN A 399 -8.63 9.12 -22.30
CA GLN A 399 -8.88 8.15 -21.25
C GLN A 399 -8.82 8.89 -19.91
N THR A 400 -9.94 8.94 -19.20
CA THR A 400 -9.96 9.48 -17.84
C THR A 400 -10.06 8.32 -16.87
N ASN A 401 -9.05 8.17 -16.04
CA ASN A 401 -9.06 7.20 -14.97
C ASN A 401 -9.48 7.89 -13.68
N VAL A 402 -10.49 7.34 -13.03
CA VAL A 402 -10.93 7.79 -11.71
C VAL A 402 -10.89 6.59 -10.77
N PHE A 403 -10.15 6.72 -9.69
CA PHE A 403 -10.02 5.68 -8.67
C PHE A 403 -10.47 6.23 -7.33
N TYR A 404 -11.20 5.42 -6.57
CA TYR A 404 -11.73 5.76 -5.27
C TYR A 404 -11.14 4.81 -4.23
N TYR A 405 -10.66 5.37 -3.12
CA TYR A 405 -10.00 4.61 -2.05
C TYR A 405 -10.60 4.93 -0.68
N PRO A 406 -11.83 4.46 -0.41
CA PRO A 406 -12.41 4.59 0.92
C PRO A 406 -11.75 3.59 1.89
N THR A 407 -11.41 4.06 3.09
CA THR A 407 -10.93 3.22 4.19
C THR A 407 -11.64 3.65 5.47
N ALA A 408 -12.11 2.70 6.26
CA ALA A 408 -12.69 2.97 7.56
C ALA A 408 -12.20 1.90 8.55
N ARG A 409 -11.92 2.33 9.78
CA ARG A 409 -11.55 1.47 10.89
C ARG A 409 -12.29 1.89 12.13
N ALA A 410 -12.87 0.94 12.81
CA ALA A 410 -13.50 1.13 14.11
C ALA A 410 -12.81 0.23 15.14
N ASP A 411 -12.41 0.80 16.25
CA ASP A 411 -11.75 0.09 17.34
C ASP A 411 -12.63 0.18 18.58
N TYR A 412 -12.94 -0.98 19.19
CA TYR A 412 -13.70 -1.06 20.43
C TYR A 412 -12.90 -1.79 21.50
N HIS A 413 -12.63 -1.11 22.59
CA HIS A 413 -11.92 -1.64 23.75
C HIS A 413 -12.91 -2.15 24.79
N ILE A 414 -13.06 -3.48 24.88
CA ILE A 414 -14.01 -4.14 25.79
C ILE A 414 -13.48 -4.07 27.21
N THR A 415 -12.21 -4.37 27.40
CA THR A 415 -11.52 -4.33 28.69
C THR A 415 -10.13 -3.70 28.52
N PRO A 416 -9.51 -3.20 29.62
CA PRO A 416 -8.14 -2.67 29.55
C PRO A 416 -7.07 -3.70 29.13
N LYS A 417 -7.42 -4.98 29.14
CA LYS A 417 -6.51 -6.09 28.83
C LYS A 417 -6.73 -6.70 27.43
N LEU A 418 -7.74 -6.22 26.68
CA LEU A 418 -8.11 -6.71 25.35
C LEU A 418 -8.18 -5.56 24.36
#